data_134447d9c9d981032cdd4797a17c1175
#
_entry.id   134447d9c9d981032cdd4797a17c1175
#
_cell.length_a   1.000
_cell.length_b   1.000
_cell.length_c   1.000
_cell.angle_alpha   90.00
_cell.angle_beta   90.00
_cell.angle_gamma   90.00
#
_symmetry.space_group_name_H-M   'P 1'
#
loop_
_entity.id
_entity.type
_entity.pdbx_description
1 polymer ?
#
loop_
_entity_poly.entity_id
_entity_poly.type
_entity_poly.pdbx_seq_one_letter_code
_entity_poly.pdbx_strand_id
1 'polypeptide(L)'
;MVEVRDTGSTSDARPPVVILSGIRWDFLWQRHQILATLFARAGYPTVFVETTGLANPRPDRATARKVLRRVLRAGSKGRKVSGGTPSNLAVYSPLVAPPTWRIFRRLNRAVFVPRVARDLRYLLKGASPVVIAYPPTQTTLDLLSDLKPRLTMYDCSENYEGFPGVPRDIVSTEREILGRADLVSCTSAFLLEKVRSARPDAFLSGPGADYDRFAVLQESGAPDGRVRTVCFFGHLSEERVDFTILKGLAERGFEIRLVGSIGRVDEGFFATPGVDYRGEVSHEDLPAALAGTDTFVIPYKINALTLGISPAKIYECLATGIPIVATPLPELRHFEGHVYLAEGAEGFAEILGRLPWIETGERVRARIELARENSWEARFQAIEKEIRRNL
;
A
#
# COMPACT_ATOMS: atom_id res chain seq x y z
N MET A 1 -10.62 -48.44 -18.84
CA MET A 1 -11.32 -47.32 -19.49
C MET A 1 -12.49 -46.96 -18.59
N VAL A 2 -12.31 -45.93 -17.76
CA VAL A 2 -13.42 -45.37 -16.94
C VAL A 2 -13.61 -43.95 -17.48
N GLU A 3 -14.74 -43.77 -18.20
CA GLU A 3 -15.19 -42.46 -18.65
C GLU A 3 -15.52 -41.62 -17.43
N VAL A 4 -14.74 -40.58 -17.21
CA VAL A 4 -15.12 -39.48 -16.30
C VAL A 4 -16.14 -38.64 -17.05
N ARG A 5 -17.44 -38.80 -16.69
CA ARG A 5 -18.53 -37.95 -17.17
C ARG A 5 -18.23 -36.50 -16.75
N ASP A 6 -18.07 -35.68 -17.75
CA ASP A 6 -18.07 -34.22 -17.65
C ASP A 6 -19.51 -33.79 -17.31
N THR A 7 -19.75 -33.52 -16.03
CA THR A 7 -21.02 -32.97 -15.57
C THR A 7 -20.75 -31.59 -14.98
N GLY A 8 -21.06 -30.58 -15.72
CA GLY A 8 -21.32 -29.34 -15.04
C GLY A 8 -20.94 -28.08 -15.75
N SER A 9 -21.91 -27.48 -16.31
CA SER A 9 -22.20 -26.04 -16.36
C SER A 9 -20.99 -25.09 -16.23
N THR A 10 -20.55 -24.53 -17.34
CA THR A 10 -19.50 -23.50 -17.47
C THR A 10 -19.91 -22.10 -16.98
N SER A 11 -20.94 -21.96 -16.13
CA SER A 11 -21.47 -20.64 -15.73
C SER A 11 -20.92 -20.06 -14.43
N ASP A 12 -20.05 -20.77 -13.68
CA ASP A 12 -19.63 -20.33 -12.33
C ASP A 12 -18.09 -20.14 -12.16
N ALA A 13 -17.32 -20.24 -13.23
CA ALA A 13 -15.87 -20.04 -13.17
C ALA A 13 -15.55 -18.54 -13.01
N ARG A 14 -15.02 -18.17 -11.84
CA ARG A 14 -14.58 -16.80 -11.55
C ARG A 14 -13.51 -16.35 -12.57
N PRO A 15 -13.63 -15.13 -13.15
CA PRO A 15 -12.66 -14.64 -14.11
C PRO A 15 -11.28 -14.48 -13.43
N PRO A 16 -10.17 -14.70 -14.15
CA PRO A 16 -8.87 -14.44 -13.59
C PRO A 16 -8.68 -12.94 -13.29
N VAL A 17 -7.91 -12.66 -12.23
CA VAL A 17 -7.58 -11.29 -11.80
C VAL A 17 -6.08 -11.05 -12.00
N VAL A 18 -5.73 -9.94 -12.63
CA VAL A 18 -4.36 -9.47 -12.78
C VAL A 18 -4.19 -8.17 -12.02
N ILE A 19 -3.27 -8.13 -11.07
CA ILE A 19 -2.92 -6.92 -10.34
C ILE A 19 -1.64 -6.36 -10.92
N LEU A 20 -1.73 -5.24 -11.65
CA LEU A 20 -0.57 -4.50 -12.14
C LEU A 20 -0.06 -3.59 -11.01
N SER A 21 0.88 -4.13 -10.23
CA SER A 21 1.37 -3.46 -9.03
C SER A 21 2.50 -2.46 -9.32
N GLY A 22 2.59 -1.42 -8.50
CA GLY A 22 3.74 -0.51 -8.46
C GLY A 22 4.89 -1.00 -7.59
N ILE A 23 4.68 -2.07 -6.81
CA ILE A 23 5.62 -2.58 -5.82
C ILE A 23 5.96 -4.05 -6.05
N ARG A 24 6.99 -4.53 -5.36
CA ARG A 24 7.38 -5.95 -5.37
C ARG A 24 6.55 -6.74 -4.36
N TRP A 25 6.41 -8.04 -4.60
CA TRP A 25 5.70 -8.93 -3.67
C TRP A 25 6.36 -8.99 -2.29
N ASP A 26 7.68 -9.03 -2.26
CA ASP A 26 8.52 -9.09 -1.07
C ASP A 26 8.84 -7.71 -0.46
N PHE A 27 8.07 -6.67 -0.81
CA PHE A 27 8.08 -5.37 -0.16
C PHE A 27 7.13 -5.36 1.05
N LEU A 28 7.06 -4.24 1.76
CA LEU A 28 6.11 -4.08 2.87
C LEU A 28 4.70 -4.52 2.46
N TRP A 29 4.04 -5.26 3.34
CA TRP A 29 2.70 -5.78 3.10
C TRP A 29 1.68 -4.65 3.04
N GLN A 30 1.08 -4.48 1.87
CA GLN A 30 0.22 -3.33 1.56
C GLN A 30 -1.01 -3.78 0.75
N ARG A 31 -1.92 -2.85 0.49
CA ARG A 31 -3.14 -3.02 -0.28
C ARG A 31 -3.00 -3.94 -1.51
N HIS A 32 -1.91 -3.80 -2.28
CA HIS A 32 -1.68 -4.57 -3.50
C HIS A 32 -1.60 -6.07 -3.23
N GLN A 33 -0.77 -6.48 -2.26
CA GLN A 33 -0.61 -7.88 -1.87
C GLN A 33 -1.85 -8.40 -1.13
N ILE A 34 -2.47 -7.56 -0.29
CA ILE A 34 -3.66 -7.90 0.46
C ILE A 34 -4.81 -8.22 -0.50
N LEU A 35 -5.12 -7.33 -1.44
CA LEU A 35 -6.18 -7.57 -2.42
C LEU A 35 -5.88 -8.77 -3.30
N ALA A 36 -4.62 -8.97 -3.75
CA ALA A 36 -4.23 -10.17 -4.49
C ALA A 36 -4.55 -11.46 -3.71
N THR A 37 -4.22 -11.45 -2.42
CA THR A 37 -4.45 -12.60 -1.54
C THR A 37 -5.94 -12.83 -1.31
N LEU A 38 -6.73 -11.76 -1.10
CA LEU A 38 -8.16 -11.86 -0.87
C LEU A 38 -8.91 -12.33 -2.12
N PHE A 39 -8.56 -11.83 -3.32
CA PHE A 39 -9.10 -12.37 -4.58
C PHE A 39 -8.79 -13.86 -4.73
N ALA A 40 -7.56 -14.27 -4.46
CA ALA A 40 -7.17 -15.67 -4.54
C ALA A 40 -7.92 -16.53 -3.50
N ARG A 41 -8.03 -16.09 -2.24
CA ARG A 41 -8.83 -16.77 -1.21
C ARG A 41 -10.31 -16.88 -1.58
N ALA A 42 -10.83 -15.85 -2.24
CA ALA A 42 -12.18 -15.87 -2.79
C ALA A 42 -12.33 -16.77 -4.04
N GLY A 43 -11.30 -17.49 -4.47
CA GLY A 43 -11.35 -18.47 -5.57
C GLY A 43 -11.07 -17.90 -6.96
N TYR A 44 -10.66 -16.63 -7.09
CA TYR A 44 -10.22 -16.06 -8.37
C TYR A 44 -8.81 -16.54 -8.70
N PRO A 45 -8.53 -17.12 -9.90
CA PRO A 45 -7.16 -17.28 -10.37
C PRO A 45 -6.48 -15.91 -10.41
N THR A 46 -5.43 -15.70 -9.62
CA THR A 46 -4.85 -14.36 -9.43
C THR A 46 -3.39 -14.32 -9.86
N VAL A 47 -3.03 -13.29 -10.61
CA VAL A 47 -1.62 -13.00 -10.97
C VAL A 47 -1.24 -11.62 -10.46
N PHE A 48 -0.28 -11.60 -9.53
CA PHE A 48 0.34 -10.36 -9.06
C PHE A 48 1.53 -10.05 -9.96
N VAL A 49 1.44 -8.96 -10.72
CA VAL A 49 2.51 -8.47 -11.59
C VAL A 49 3.31 -7.44 -10.80
N GLU A 50 4.55 -7.80 -10.45
CA GLU A 50 5.45 -6.90 -9.74
C GLU A 50 5.74 -5.65 -10.59
N THR A 51 6.31 -4.64 -9.95
CA THR A 51 6.52 -3.30 -10.50
C THR A 51 6.80 -3.23 -12.01
N THR A 52 5.98 -2.49 -12.73
CA THR A 52 6.15 -2.15 -14.14
C THR A 52 7.06 -0.92 -14.36
N GLY A 53 7.67 -0.41 -13.28
CA GLY A 53 8.55 0.75 -13.26
C GLY A 53 7.77 2.06 -13.18
N LEU A 54 8.00 2.83 -12.12
CA LEU A 54 7.40 4.16 -11.92
C LEU A 54 8.44 5.28 -12.06
N ALA A 55 9.68 5.04 -11.58
CA ALA A 55 10.76 6.01 -11.58
C ALA A 55 12.08 5.39 -12.07
N ASN A 56 13.03 6.24 -12.46
CA ASN A 56 14.38 5.77 -12.79
C ASN A 56 15.07 5.19 -11.55
N PRO A 57 15.74 4.05 -11.70
CA PRO A 57 16.68 3.60 -10.69
C PRO A 57 17.82 4.58 -10.56
N ARG A 58 18.28 4.86 -9.33
CA ARG A 58 19.46 5.70 -9.12
C ARG A 58 20.71 4.99 -9.63
N PRO A 59 21.69 5.70 -10.21
CA PRO A 59 22.93 5.12 -10.68
C PRO A 59 23.90 4.86 -9.50
N ASP A 60 23.57 3.89 -8.65
CA ASP A 60 24.43 3.43 -7.56
C ASP A 60 24.68 1.91 -7.63
N ARG A 61 25.71 1.43 -6.88
CA ARG A 61 26.08 0.01 -6.86
C ARG A 61 24.96 -0.90 -6.32
N ALA A 62 24.13 -0.40 -5.40
CA ALA A 62 23.00 -1.13 -4.84
C ALA A 62 21.91 -1.30 -5.90
N THR A 63 21.65 -0.25 -6.67
CA THR A 63 20.72 -0.28 -7.82
C THR A 63 21.21 -1.21 -8.92
N ALA A 64 22.50 -1.21 -9.26
CA ALA A 64 23.07 -2.14 -10.24
C ALA A 64 22.84 -3.60 -9.83
N ARG A 65 23.03 -3.95 -8.55
CA ARG A 65 22.72 -5.27 -8.01
C ARG A 65 21.21 -5.58 -8.05
N LYS A 66 20.35 -4.60 -7.79
CA LYS A 66 18.87 -4.75 -7.89
C LYS A 66 18.46 -5.02 -9.34
N VAL A 67 19.02 -4.27 -10.30
CA VAL A 67 18.77 -4.49 -11.74
C VAL A 67 19.24 -5.87 -12.18
N LEU A 68 20.45 -6.29 -11.80
CA LEU A 68 20.97 -7.64 -12.12
C LEU A 68 20.06 -8.73 -11.55
N ARG A 69 19.64 -8.62 -10.27
CA ARG A 69 18.68 -9.56 -9.67
C ARG A 69 17.34 -9.56 -10.41
N ARG A 70 16.90 -8.42 -10.92
CA ARG A 70 15.67 -8.31 -11.71
C ARG A 70 15.80 -9.02 -13.05
N VAL A 71 16.92 -8.84 -13.75
CA VAL A 71 17.21 -9.53 -15.01
C VAL A 71 17.27 -11.05 -14.79
N LEU A 72 17.92 -11.51 -13.72
CA LEU A 72 18.00 -12.94 -13.38
C LEU A 72 16.65 -13.55 -12.97
N ARG A 73 15.73 -12.76 -12.41
CA ARG A 73 14.36 -13.17 -12.05
C ARG A 73 13.38 -13.02 -13.21
N ALA A 74 13.70 -12.17 -14.19
CA ALA A 74 12.83 -11.88 -15.32
C ALA A 74 12.66 -13.14 -16.19
N GLY A 75 11.42 -13.47 -16.48
CA GLY A 75 11.08 -14.66 -17.29
C GLY A 75 10.84 -15.92 -16.48
N SER A 76 10.86 -15.88 -15.14
CA SER A 76 10.30 -16.97 -14.35
C SER A 76 8.78 -17.00 -14.59
N LYS A 77 8.31 -18.05 -15.27
CA LYS A 77 6.90 -18.30 -15.58
C LYS A 77 6.11 -18.44 -14.28
N GLY A 78 5.69 -17.34 -13.67
CA GLY A 78 4.88 -17.31 -12.45
C GLY A 78 5.48 -18.11 -11.29
N ARG A 79 6.12 -17.45 -10.34
CA ARG A 79 6.62 -18.11 -9.12
C ARG A 79 5.45 -18.34 -8.18
N LYS A 80 5.20 -19.59 -7.78
CA LYS A 80 4.39 -19.88 -6.60
C LYS A 80 5.15 -19.36 -5.37
N VAL A 81 4.50 -18.58 -4.55
CA VAL A 81 5.09 -18.05 -3.31
C VAL A 81 5.00 -19.12 -2.25
N SER A 82 6.10 -19.40 -1.58
CA SER A 82 6.16 -20.34 -0.44
C SER A 82 5.64 -19.63 0.82
N GLY A 83 4.90 -20.35 1.67
CA GLY A 83 4.45 -19.87 2.97
C GLY A 83 3.08 -19.18 2.93
N GLY A 84 2.00 -19.90 3.24
CA GLY A 84 0.67 -19.34 3.54
C GLY A 84 -0.11 -18.68 2.38
N THR A 85 0.49 -18.55 1.20
CA THR A 85 -0.15 -17.97 0.02
C THR A 85 -1.09 -18.97 -0.67
N PRO A 86 -2.28 -18.54 -1.12
CA PRO A 86 -3.21 -19.41 -1.84
C PRO A 86 -2.57 -20.05 -3.08
N SER A 87 -2.88 -21.30 -3.37
CA SER A 87 -2.29 -22.07 -4.49
C SER A 87 -2.63 -21.52 -5.88
N ASN A 88 -3.70 -20.74 -6.00
CA ASN A 88 -4.19 -20.07 -7.20
C ASN A 88 -3.67 -18.64 -7.35
N LEU A 89 -2.69 -18.23 -6.53
CA LEU A 89 -1.97 -16.96 -6.64
C LEU A 89 -0.58 -17.19 -7.23
N ALA A 90 -0.28 -16.50 -8.31
CA ALA A 90 1.05 -16.49 -8.93
C ALA A 90 1.66 -15.08 -8.90
N VAL A 91 2.96 -14.98 -8.63
CA VAL A 91 3.71 -13.73 -8.72
C VAL A 91 4.56 -13.74 -10.00
N TYR A 92 4.41 -12.71 -10.81
CA TYR A 92 5.14 -12.53 -12.06
C TYR A 92 6.00 -11.26 -12.01
N SER A 93 7.30 -11.42 -12.28
CA SER A 93 8.26 -10.31 -12.31
C SER A 93 8.57 -9.92 -13.76
N PRO A 94 7.95 -8.86 -14.30
CA PRO A 94 8.15 -8.44 -15.68
C PRO A 94 9.53 -7.80 -15.86
N LEU A 95 10.14 -8.03 -17.02
CA LEU A 95 11.28 -7.25 -17.48
C LEU A 95 10.74 -6.06 -18.27
N VAL A 96 10.86 -4.85 -17.71
CA VAL A 96 10.52 -3.60 -18.37
C VAL A 96 11.58 -2.54 -18.07
N ALA A 97 11.85 -1.65 -19.00
CA ALA A 97 12.71 -0.50 -18.78
C ALA A 97 11.90 0.60 -18.03
N PRO A 98 12.55 1.44 -17.21
CA PRO A 98 11.87 2.57 -16.56
C PRO A 98 11.22 3.48 -17.60
N PRO A 99 9.91 3.82 -17.50
CA PRO A 99 9.18 4.52 -18.55
C PRO A 99 9.42 6.04 -18.58
N THR A 100 10.50 6.52 -17.98
CA THR A 100 10.79 7.95 -17.81
C THR A 100 11.39 8.60 -19.07
N TRP A 101 12.10 7.85 -19.91
CA TRP A 101 12.70 8.34 -21.14
C TRP A 101 11.95 7.82 -22.37
N ARG A 102 11.79 8.68 -23.39
CA ARG A 102 11.08 8.34 -24.64
C ARG A 102 11.61 7.07 -25.31
N ILE A 103 12.94 6.88 -25.30
CA ILE A 103 13.57 5.68 -25.87
C ILE A 103 13.19 4.42 -25.11
N PHE A 104 13.14 4.45 -23.77
CA PHE A 104 12.72 3.31 -22.96
C PHE A 104 11.24 2.99 -23.12
N ARG A 105 10.39 4.00 -23.29
CA ARG A 105 8.95 3.79 -23.61
C ARG A 105 8.77 3.12 -24.95
N ARG A 106 9.51 3.54 -25.97
CA ARG A 106 9.51 2.88 -27.30
C ARG A 106 9.98 1.44 -27.20
N LEU A 107 11.04 1.18 -26.44
CA LEU A 107 11.57 -0.18 -26.23
C LEU A 107 10.55 -1.04 -25.46
N ASN A 108 9.92 -0.48 -24.40
CA ASN A 108 8.85 -1.19 -23.69
C ASN A 108 7.73 -1.58 -24.65
N ARG A 109 7.20 -0.63 -25.42
CA ARG A 109 6.09 -0.86 -26.36
C ARG A 109 6.44 -1.87 -27.45
N ALA A 110 7.65 -1.80 -28.01
CA ALA A 110 8.06 -2.66 -29.14
C ALA A 110 8.47 -4.08 -28.72
N VAL A 111 9.05 -4.26 -27.51
CA VAL A 111 9.70 -5.50 -27.11
C VAL A 111 9.15 -6.07 -25.80
N PHE A 112 9.17 -5.30 -24.72
CA PHE A 112 8.90 -5.84 -23.40
C PHE A 112 7.41 -6.03 -23.13
N VAL A 113 6.56 -5.07 -23.48
CA VAL A 113 5.11 -5.16 -23.26
C VAL A 113 4.48 -6.33 -24.02
N PRO A 114 4.74 -6.56 -25.31
CA PRO A 114 4.21 -7.73 -26.00
C PRO A 114 4.65 -9.07 -25.38
N ARG A 115 5.89 -9.10 -24.87
CA ARG A 115 6.41 -10.29 -24.18
C ARG A 115 5.69 -10.53 -22.86
N VAL A 116 5.53 -9.48 -22.02
CA VAL A 116 4.79 -9.54 -20.76
C VAL A 116 3.34 -9.97 -21.02
N ALA A 117 2.68 -9.36 -21.99
CA ALA A 117 1.30 -9.70 -22.34
C ALA A 117 1.15 -11.16 -22.79
N ARG A 118 2.10 -11.67 -23.58
CA ARG A 118 2.14 -13.10 -23.99
C ARG A 118 2.30 -14.01 -22.77
N ASP A 119 3.24 -13.70 -21.87
CA ASP A 119 3.51 -14.50 -20.69
C ASP A 119 2.29 -14.51 -19.74
N LEU A 120 1.62 -13.37 -19.58
CA LEU A 120 0.37 -13.26 -18.82
C LEU A 120 -0.76 -14.07 -19.45
N ARG A 121 -0.97 -13.99 -20.79
CA ARG A 121 -1.98 -14.81 -21.48
C ARG A 121 -1.71 -16.32 -21.27
N TYR A 122 -0.46 -16.73 -21.25
CA TYR A 122 -0.09 -18.12 -20.95
C TYR A 122 -0.49 -18.49 -19.51
N LEU A 123 -0.17 -17.65 -18.51
CA LEU A 123 -0.54 -17.88 -17.10
C LEU A 123 -2.06 -17.92 -16.89
N LEU A 124 -2.79 -17.10 -17.65
CA LEU A 124 -4.25 -16.99 -17.61
C LEU A 124 -4.95 -18.05 -18.49
N LYS A 125 -4.19 -18.97 -19.12
CA LYS A 125 -4.73 -19.99 -20.04
C LYS A 125 -5.62 -19.42 -21.15
N GLY A 126 -5.29 -18.20 -21.63
CA GLY A 126 -6.01 -17.50 -22.69
C GLY A 126 -7.29 -16.77 -22.24
N ALA A 127 -7.69 -16.87 -20.97
CA ALA A 127 -8.87 -16.17 -20.48
C ALA A 127 -8.64 -14.65 -20.37
N SER A 128 -9.65 -13.85 -20.71
CA SER A 128 -9.64 -12.40 -20.53
C SER A 128 -9.76 -12.04 -19.04
N PRO A 129 -8.77 -11.33 -18.46
CA PRO A 129 -8.79 -11.03 -17.03
C PRO A 129 -9.62 -9.80 -16.67
N VAL A 130 -9.96 -9.69 -15.38
CA VAL A 130 -10.14 -8.41 -14.70
C VAL A 130 -8.75 -7.88 -14.38
N VAL A 131 -8.45 -6.65 -14.74
CA VAL A 131 -7.17 -6.00 -14.41
C VAL A 131 -7.39 -4.90 -13.39
N ILE A 132 -6.68 -4.99 -12.26
CA ILE A 132 -6.59 -3.90 -11.28
C ILE A 132 -5.23 -3.22 -11.48
N ALA A 133 -5.25 -1.98 -11.92
CA ALA A 133 -4.06 -1.21 -12.25
C ALA A 133 -3.78 -0.13 -11.19
N TYR A 134 -2.52 -0.01 -10.78
CA TYR A 134 -2.07 1.00 -9.81
C TYR A 134 -1.27 2.12 -10.45
N PRO A 135 -0.05 1.88 -11.01
CA PRO A 135 0.72 3.00 -11.55
C PRO A 135 0.16 3.45 -12.90
N PRO A 136 -0.23 4.73 -13.06
CA PRO A 136 -0.79 5.25 -14.30
C PRO A 136 0.30 5.62 -15.30
N THR A 137 1.17 4.66 -15.66
CA THR A 137 2.28 4.89 -16.60
C THR A 137 1.92 4.46 -18.02
N GLN A 138 2.69 4.96 -19.01
CA GLN A 138 2.55 4.52 -20.40
C GLN A 138 2.68 2.99 -20.53
N THR A 139 3.56 2.36 -19.74
CA THR A 139 3.71 0.89 -19.74
C THR A 139 2.43 0.18 -19.30
N THR A 140 1.72 0.75 -18.31
CA THR A 140 0.41 0.22 -17.87
C THR A 140 -0.63 0.34 -18.99
N LEU A 141 -0.72 1.51 -19.64
CA LEU A 141 -1.63 1.72 -20.77
C LEU A 141 -1.35 0.77 -21.95
N ASP A 142 -0.08 0.58 -22.27
CA ASP A 142 0.34 -0.33 -23.34
C ASP A 142 -0.02 -1.80 -22.96
N LEU A 143 0.19 -2.21 -21.70
CA LEU A 143 -0.21 -3.54 -21.22
C LEU A 143 -1.72 -3.76 -21.25
N LEU A 144 -2.52 -2.77 -20.86
CA LEU A 144 -3.98 -2.83 -20.95
C LEU A 144 -4.43 -2.98 -22.40
N SER A 145 -3.80 -2.24 -23.33
CA SER A 145 -4.09 -2.34 -24.77
C SER A 145 -3.78 -3.74 -25.34
N ASP A 146 -2.67 -4.34 -24.92
CA ASP A 146 -2.28 -5.67 -25.38
C ASP A 146 -3.08 -6.80 -24.72
N LEU A 147 -3.35 -6.71 -23.41
CA LEU A 147 -4.07 -7.76 -22.67
C LEU A 147 -5.56 -7.81 -23.04
N LYS A 148 -6.17 -6.68 -23.38
CA LYS A 148 -7.60 -6.53 -23.67
C LYS A 148 -8.45 -7.15 -22.56
N PRO A 149 -8.37 -6.62 -21.33
CA PRO A 149 -9.12 -7.14 -20.20
C PRO A 149 -10.62 -7.07 -20.46
N ARG A 150 -11.37 -7.93 -19.80
CA ARG A 150 -12.84 -7.85 -19.81
C ARG A 150 -13.38 -6.75 -18.91
N LEU A 151 -12.57 -6.32 -17.92
CA LEU A 151 -12.82 -5.18 -17.07
C LEU A 151 -11.49 -4.62 -16.57
N THR A 152 -11.34 -3.32 -16.62
CA THR A 152 -10.22 -2.57 -16.06
C THR A 152 -10.70 -1.74 -14.88
N MET A 153 -10.10 -1.96 -13.71
CA MET A 153 -10.25 -1.10 -12.55
C MET A 153 -8.95 -0.32 -12.33
N TYR A 154 -9.02 1.01 -12.30
CA TYR A 154 -7.92 1.84 -11.83
C TYR A 154 -8.08 2.10 -10.34
N ASP A 155 -7.15 1.61 -9.52
CA ASP A 155 -7.12 1.83 -8.08
C ASP A 155 -6.14 2.98 -7.78
N CYS A 156 -6.67 4.20 -7.73
CA CYS A 156 -5.93 5.42 -7.45
C CYS A 156 -5.53 5.45 -5.97
N SER A 157 -4.38 4.90 -5.65
CA SER A 157 -3.90 4.72 -4.27
C SER A 157 -2.91 5.78 -3.82
N GLU A 158 -2.38 6.59 -4.74
CA GLU A 158 -1.34 7.56 -4.45
C GLU A 158 -1.48 8.81 -5.34
N ASN A 159 -1.04 9.95 -4.84
CA ASN A 159 -0.88 11.14 -5.69
C ASN A 159 0.42 11.03 -6.50
N TYR A 160 0.39 10.28 -7.60
CA TYR A 160 1.59 9.92 -8.36
C TYR A 160 2.39 11.11 -8.88
N GLU A 161 1.75 12.24 -9.16
CA GLU A 161 2.45 13.46 -9.60
C GLU A 161 3.37 14.05 -8.51
N GLY A 162 3.09 13.75 -7.24
CA GLY A 162 3.91 14.17 -6.09
C GLY A 162 5.18 13.32 -5.89
N PHE A 163 5.35 12.20 -6.61
CA PHE A 163 6.53 11.35 -6.43
C PHE A 163 7.76 11.93 -7.14
N PRO A 164 8.93 11.93 -6.49
CA PRO A 164 10.15 12.35 -7.14
C PRO A 164 10.58 11.39 -8.25
N GLY A 165 10.96 11.95 -9.41
CA GLY A 165 11.51 11.17 -10.53
C GLY A 165 10.49 10.37 -11.35
N VAL A 166 9.20 10.66 -11.21
CA VAL A 166 8.15 10.08 -12.07
C VAL A 166 8.28 10.55 -13.53
N PRO A 167 7.71 9.82 -14.49
CA PRO A 167 7.64 10.27 -15.87
C PRO A 167 6.98 11.64 -15.99
N ARG A 168 7.52 12.52 -16.87
CA ARG A 168 6.97 13.87 -17.08
C ARG A 168 5.52 13.89 -17.58
N ASP A 169 5.08 12.80 -18.15
CA ASP A 169 3.73 12.61 -18.68
C ASP A 169 2.78 11.88 -17.72
N ILE A 170 3.19 11.71 -16.44
CA ILE A 170 2.38 10.96 -15.46
C ILE A 170 0.94 11.51 -15.35
N VAL A 171 0.77 12.82 -15.35
CA VAL A 171 -0.55 13.48 -15.29
C VAL A 171 -1.40 13.18 -16.53
N SER A 172 -0.78 13.20 -17.72
CA SER A 172 -1.50 12.90 -18.97
C SER A 172 -1.83 11.41 -19.09
N THR A 173 -0.95 10.52 -18.67
CA THR A 173 -1.21 9.07 -18.63
C THR A 173 -2.22 8.70 -17.57
N GLU A 174 -2.26 9.39 -16.42
CA GLU A 174 -3.31 9.22 -15.41
C GLU A 174 -4.68 9.65 -15.97
N ARG A 175 -4.75 10.77 -16.67
CA ARG A 175 -5.98 11.21 -17.33
C ARG A 175 -6.45 10.19 -18.39
N GLU A 176 -5.52 9.59 -19.14
CA GLU A 176 -5.85 8.58 -20.13
C GLU A 176 -6.38 7.30 -19.47
N ILE A 177 -5.77 6.81 -18.38
CA ILE A 177 -6.26 5.61 -17.69
C ILE A 177 -7.62 5.86 -17.05
N LEU A 178 -7.85 7.05 -16.49
CA LEU A 178 -9.15 7.46 -15.95
C LEU A 178 -10.25 7.40 -17.03
N GLY A 179 -9.97 7.83 -18.24
CA GLY A 179 -10.91 7.77 -19.35
C GLY A 179 -11.14 6.36 -19.93
N ARG A 180 -10.24 5.41 -19.69
CA ARG A 180 -10.27 4.05 -20.25
C ARG A 180 -10.72 2.99 -19.28
N ALA A 181 -10.58 3.23 -17.97
CA ALA A 181 -10.95 2.27 -16.94
C ALA A 181 -12.48 2.17 -16.83
N ASP A 182 -12.99 0.95 -16.66
CA ASP A 182 -14.40 0.69 -16.42
C ASP A 182 -14.81 1.11 -15.01
N LEU A 183 -13.91 0.91 -14.03
CA LEU A 183 -14.08 1.30 -12.64
C LEU A 183 -12.89 2.13 -12.16
N VAL A 184 -13.16 3.11 -11.31
CA VAL A 184 -12.12 3.90 -10.61
C VAL A 184 -12.43 3.91 -9.12
N SER A 185 -11.47 3.44 -8.32
CA SER A 185 -11.50 3.59 -6.86
C SER A 185 -10.39 4.53 -6.40
N CYS A 186 -10.62 5.22 -5.30
CA CYS A 186 -9.65 6.11 -4.67
C CYS A 186 -9.47 5.73 -3.21
N THR A 187 -8.24 5.77 -2.71
CA THR A 187 -7.94 5.37 -1.33
C THR A 187 -8.12 6.51 -0.33
N SER A 188 -8.32 7.73 -0.80
CA SER A 188 -8.51 8.92 0.05
C SER A 188 -9.57 9.86 -0.54
N ALA A 189 -10.18 10.68 0.32
CA ALA A 189 -11.12 11.71 -0.10
C ALA A 189 -10.45 12.75 -1.00
N PHE A 190 -9.19 13.09 -0.72
CA PHE A 190 -8.38 13.97 -1.57
C PHE A 190 -8.24 13.42 -3.00
N LEU A 191 -7.88 12.14 -3.13
CA LEU A 191 -7.75 11.51 -4.46
C LEU A 191 -9.09 11.40 -5.18
N LEU A 192 -10.15 11.09 -4.45
CA LEU A 192 -11.50 11.06 -5.00
C LEU A 192 -11.91 12.42 -5.57
N GLU A 193 -11.69 13.49 -4.83
CA GLU A 193 -12.00 14.86 -5.31
C GLU A 193 -11.12 15.24 -6.51
N LYS A 194 -9.83 14.88 -6.49
CA LYS A 194 -8.91 15.10 -7.61
C LYS A 194 -9.42 14.47 -8.92
N VAL A 195 -9.96 13.26 -8.89
CA VAL A 195 -10.41 12.55 -10.10
C VAL A 195 -11.87 12.82 -10.46
N ARG A 196 -12.65 13.41 -9.57
CA ARG A 196 -14.11 13.58 -9.70
C ARG A 196 -14.54 14.29 -10.98
N SER A 197 -13.78 15.28 -11.43
CA SER A 197 -14.09 16.01 -12.68
C SER A 197 -14.00 15.12 -13.93
N ALA A 198 -13.10 14.13 -13.93
CA ALA A 198 -12.93 13.17 -15.02
C ALA A 198 -13.77 11.90 -14.82
N ARG A 199 -14.05 11.53 -13.58
CA ARG A 199 -14.77 10.31 -13.18
C ARG A 199 -15.72 10.59 -12.02
N PRO A 200 -16.92 11.14 -12.31
CA PRO A 200 -17.96 11.40 -11.31
C PRO A 200 -18.44 10.13 -10.59
N ASP A 201 -18.29 8.98 -11.24
CA ASP A 201 -18.65 7.63 -10.78
C ASP A 201 -17.54 6.95 -9.95
N ALA A 202 -16.37 7.60 -9.77
CA ALA A 202 -15.32 7.08 -8.91
C ALA A 202 -15.81 6.94 -7.47
N PHE A 203 -15.37 5.86 -6.79
CA PHE A 203 -15.80 5.56 -5.42
C PHE A 203 -14.63 5.52 -4.43
N LEU A 204 -14.94 5.81 -3.18
CA LEU A 204 -13.95 5.75 -2.09
C LEU A 204 -13.78 4.30 -1.62
N SER A 205 -12.55 3.84 -1.60
CA SER A 205 -12.16 2.53 -1.06
C SER A 205 -10.86 2.68 -0.27
N GLY A 206 -10.97 3.20 0.95
CA GLY A 206 -9.83 3.42 1.84
C GLY A 206 -9.09 2.15 2.26
N PRO A 207 -8.02 2.25 3.05
CA PRO A 207 -7.35 1.10 3.64
C PRO A 207 -8.27 0.35 4.61
N GLY A 208 -7.89 -0.88 4.94
CA GLY A 208 -8.55 -1.71 5.95
C GLY A 208 -7.60 -2.05 7.11
N ALA A 209 -8.15 -2.65 8.17
CA ALA A 209 -7.40 -3.20 9.29
C ALA A 209 -7.17 -4.71 9.16
N ASP A 210 -5.98 -5.19 9.50
CA ASP A 210 -5.77 -6.59 9.92
C ASP A 210 -6.06 -6.66 11.43
N TYR A 211 -7.37 -6.52 11.76
CA TYR A 211 -7.83 -6.28 13.12
C TYR A 211 -7.33 -7.34 14.10
N ASP A 212 -7.54 -8.63 13.80
CA ASP A 212 -7.20 -9.72 14.72
C ASP A 212 -5.71 -9.77 15.05
N ARG A 213 -4.88 -9.45 14.08
CA ARG A 213 -3.42 -9.42 14.24
C ARG A 213 -2.97 -8.34 15.22
N PHE A 214 -3.55 -7.14 15.15
CA PHE A 214 -3.15 -6.01 16.00
C PHE A 214 -3.92 -5.95 17.31
N ALA A 215 -5.07 -6.59 17.42
CA ALA A 215 -5.87 -6.66 18.64
C ALA A 215 -5.14 -7.32 19.82
N VAL A 216 -4.12 -8.13 19.55
CA VAL A 216 -3.27 -8.74 20.60
C VAL A 216 -2.52 -7.71 21.45
N LEU A 217 -2.39 -6.47 20.96
CA LEU A 217 -1.76 -5.37 21.69
C LEU A 217 -2.72 -4.60 22.60
N GLN A 218 -4.03 -4.89 22.59
CA GLN A 218 -5.03 -4.21 23.42
C GLN A 218 -4.78 -4.43 24.93
N GLU A 219 -4.13 -5.52 25.31
CA GLU A 219 -3.78 -5.82 26.69
C GLU A 219 -2.67 -4.91 27.24
N SER A 220 -1.95 -4.20 26.36
CA SER A 220 -0.88 -3.29 26.76
C SER A 220 -1.35 -2.04 27.52
N GLY A 221 -2.67 -1.78 27.52
CA GLY A 221 -3.32 -0.74 28.33
C GLY A 221 -3.02 0.70 27.84
N ALA A 222 -3.83 1.65 28.35
CA ALA A 222 -3.45 3.05 28.33
C ALA A 222 -2.24 3.27 29.25
N PRO A 223 -1.29 4.17 28.90
CA PRO A 223 -0.10 4.39 29.73
C PRO A 223 -0.50 4.74 31.17
N ASP A 224 -0.13 3.85 32.10
CA ASP A 224 -0.29 4.12 33.54
C ASP A 224 0.71 5.22 33.94
N GLY A 225 0.30 6.48 33.81
CA GLY A 225 1.08 7.63 34.17
C GLY A 225 1.75 8.34 33.00
N ARG A 226 3.07 8.24 32.81
CA ARG A 226 3.80 9.05 31.82
C ARG A 226 4.07 8.27 30.53
N VAL A 227 3.80 8.87 29.37
CA VAL A 227 4.25 8.37 28.06
C VAL A 227 5.78 8.37 28.01
N ARG A 228 6.39 7.25 27.66
CA ARG A 228 7.84 7.07 27.51
C ARG A 228 8.21 6.64 26.11
N THR A 229 7.59 5.59 25.59
CA THR A 229 7.91 4.98 24.30
C THR A 229 6.91 5.42 23.23
N VAL A 230 7.42 6.18 22.27
CA VAL A 230 6.68 6.70 21.13
C VAL A 230 7.09 5.91 19.89
N CYS A 231 6.16 5.32 19.17
CA CYS A 231 6.46 4.41 18.06
C CYS A 231 5.96 4.92 16.72
N PHE A 232 6.83 4.85 15.70
CA PHE A 232 6.46 4.93 14.30
C PHE A 232 6.84 3.63 13.59
N PHE A 233 5.95 3.07 12.78
CA PHE A 233 6.26 1.92 11.94
C PHE A 233 5.88 2.15 10.48
N GLY A 234 6.60 1.51 9.56
CA GLY A 234 6.41 1.58 8.12
C GLY A 234 7.65 2.05 7.37
N HIS A 235 7.48 2.58 6.16
CA HIS A 235 8.60 3.04 5.34
C HIS A 235 9.12 4.39 5.83
N LEU A 236 10.37 4.40 6.29
CA LEU A 236 11.10 5.57 6.79
C LEU A 236 11.74 6.31 5.62
N SER A 237 11.17 7.43 5.19
CA SER A 237 11.74 8.24 4.11
C SER A 237 11.51 9.73 4.34
N GLU A 238 12.49 10.57 4.01
CA GLU A 238 12.44 12.03 4.12
C GLU A 238 11.34 12.66 3.27
N GLU A 239 10.89 11.98 2.23
CA GLU A 239 9.81 12.46 1.39
C GLU A 239 8.46 12.46 2.11
N ARG A 240 8.28 11.57 3.11
CA ARG A 240 7.02 11.39 3.84
C ARG A 240 7.10 11.75 5.31
N VAL A 241 8.17 11.32 6.00
CA VAL A 241 8.32 11.46 7.45
C VAL A 241 9.05 12.76 7.79
N ASP A 242 8.53 13.51 8.73
CA ASP A 242 9.21 14.65 9.33
C ASP A 242 10.09 14.19 10.49
N PHE A 243 11.34 13.90 10.19
CA PHE A 243 12.33 13.47 11.18
C PHE A 243 12.69 14.57 12.19
N THR A 244 12.37 15.84 11.91
CA THR A 244 12.58 16.93 12.88
C THR A 244 11.65 16.80 14.07
N ILE A 245 10.42 16.31 13.87
CA ILE A 245 9.48 15.99 14.95
C ILE A 245 10.03 14.87 15.81
N LEU A 246 10.44 13.75 15.20
CA LEU A 246 10.98 12.59 15.93
C LEU A 246 12.25 12.95 16.72
N LYS A 247 13.16 13.72 16.10
CA LYS A 247 14.36 14.21 16.77
C LYS A 247 14.03 15.13 17.94
N GLY A 248 13.13 16.08 17.74
CA GLY A 248 12.70 16.99 18.80
C GLY A 248 11.99 16.29 19.96
N LEU A 249 11.31 15.17 19.74
CA LEU A 249 10.75 14.33 20.79
C LEU A 249 11.86 13.56 21.54
N ALA A 250 12.84 13.00 20.83
CA ALA A 250 14.00 12.34 21.46
C ALA A 250 14.79 13.31 22.36
N GLU A 251 15.04 14.54 21.90
CA GLU A 251 15.71 15.61 22.67
C GLU A 251 14.93 16.01 23.94
N ARG A 252 13.60 15.74 23.98
CA ARG A 252 12.75 15.96 25.17
C ARG A 252 12.63 14.72 26.06
N GLY A 253 13.40 13.68 25.79
CA GLY A 253 13.52 12.48 26.61
C GLY A 253 12.49 11.39 26.34
N PHE A 254 11.78 11.43 25.20
CA PHE A 254 10.97 10.30 24.74
C PHE A 254 11.88 9.25 24.06
N GLU A 255 11.58 7.98 24.26
CA GLU A 255 12.16 6.87 23.51
C GLU A 255 11.42 6.75 22.16
N ILE A 256 12.13 6.91 21.05
CA ILE A 256 11.57 6.88 19.70
C ILE A 256 11.84 5.52 19.08
N ARG A 257 10.84 4.66 19.11
CA ARG A 257 10.92 3.34 18.48
C ARG A 257 10.52 3.43 17.01
N LEU A 258 11.40 2.90 16.14
CA LEU A 258 11.19 2.90 14.70
C LEU A 258 11.24 1.45 14.19
N VAL A 259 10.20 1.06 13.44
CA VAL A 259 10.10 -0.28 12.84
C VAL A 259 9.78 -0.14 11.37
N GLY A 260 10.58 -0.75 10.50
CA GLY A 260 10.30 -0.80 9.07
C GLY A 260 11.48 -0.55 8.15
N SER A 261 11.23 -0.53 6.86
CA SER A 261 12.27 -0.34 5.85
C SER A 261 12.74 1.13 5.78
N ILE A 262 14.04 1.31 5.52
CA ILE A 262 14.64 2.62 5.33
C ILE A 262 14.67 2.97 3.85
N GLY A 263 14.15 4.14 3.51
CA GLY A 263 14.31 4.79 2.23
C GLY A 263 15.49 5.76 2.23
N ARG A 264 15.23 7.00 1.82
CA ARG A 264 16.20 8.08 1.97
C ARG A 264 16.02 8.72 3.34
N VAL A 265 17.03 8.61 4.19
CA VAL A 265 17.08 9.18 5.54
C VAL A 265 18.53 9.59 5.81
N ASP A 266 18.72 10.69 6.52
CA ASP A 266 20.04 11.06 7.05
C ASP A 266 20.50 9.99 8.06
N GLU A 267 21.62 9.33 7.79
CA GLU A 267 22.16 8.27 8.67
C GLU A 267 22.46 8.80 10.08
N GLY A 268 22.81 10.08 10.23
CA GLY A 268 23.05 10.72 11.52
C GLY A 268 21.81 10.74 12.43
N PHE A 269 20.61 10.67 11.88
CA PHE A 269 19.38 10.61 12.67
C PHE A 269 19.32 9.38 13.57
N PHE A 270 19.76 8.22 13.08
CA PHE A 270 19.74 6.95 13.87
C PHE A 270 20.76 6.93 15.02
N ALA A 271 21.75 7.84 15.02
CA ALA A 271 22.69 8.02 16.11
C ALA A 271 22.17 8.98 17.20
N THR A 272 20.98 9.57 17.03
CA THR A 272 20.37 10.46 18.02
C THR A 272 20.05 9.69 19.30
N PRO A 273 20.49 10.14 20.49
CA PRO A 273 20.13 9.50 21.76
C PRO A 273 18.61 9.39 21.92
N GLY A 274 18.14 8.22 22.34
CA GLY A 274 16.71 7.95 22.48
C GLY A 274 16.03 7.41 21.23
N VAL A 275 16.74 7.25 20.11
CA VAL A 275 16.22 6.62 18.89
C VAL A 275 16.59 5.12 18.89
N ASP A 276 15.57 4.26 18.89
CA ASP A 276 15.65 2.79 18.82
C ASP A 276 15.12 2.31 17.47
N TYR A 277 16.00 2.04 16.50
CA TYR A 277 15.63 1.48 15.21
C TYR A 277 15.72 -0.05 15.24
N ARG A 278 14.59 -0.72 15.10
CA ARG A 278 14.47 -2.20 15.18
C ARG A 278 14.52 -2.91 13.83
N GLY A 279 14.75 -2.18 12.75
CA GLY A 279 14.85 -2.77 11.42
C GLY A 279 13.51 -3.06 10.77
N GLU A 280 13.59 -3.72 9.62
CA GLU A 280 12.42 -4.22 8.88
C GLU A 280 12.02 -5.59 9.42
N VAL A 281 10.77 -5.74 9.80
CA VAL A 281 10.18 -6.99 10.28
C VAL A 281 9.11 -7.48 9.33
N SER A 282 8.79 -8.77 9.37
CA SER A 282 7.66 -9.31 8.61
C SER A 282 6.34 -8.74 9.15
N HIS A 283 5.29 -8.72 8.32
CA HIS A 283 3.96 -8.30 8.78
C HIS A 283 3.45 -9.20 9.92
N GLU A 284 3.87 -10.46 9.94
CA GLU A 284 3.51 -11.44 10.97
C GLU A 284 4.15 -11.11 12.33
N ASP A 285 5.40 -10.64 12.32
CA ASP A 285 6.16 -10.31 13.53
C ASP A 285 5.93 -8.87 13.99
N LEU A 286 5.22 -8.06 13.21
CA LEU A 286 5.05 -6.64 13.50
C LEU A 286 4.40 -6.38 14.87
N PRO A 287 3.33 -7.07 15.32
CA PRO A 287 2.78 -6.84 16.66
C PRO A 287 3.81 -7.05 17.77
N ALA A 288 4.66 -8.08 17.68
CA ALA A 288 5.70 -8.33 18.67
C ALA A 288 6.74 -7.19 18.72
N ALA A 289 7.11 -6.62 17.56
CA ALA A 289 8.02 -5.48 17.47
C ALA A 289 7.43 -4.19 18.04
N LEU A 290 6.09 -4.06 18.04
CA LEU A 290 5.35 -2.90 18.55
C LEU A 290 4.98 -3.04 20.05
N ALA A 291 5.14 -4.20 20.65
CA ALA A 291 4.79 -4.41 22.06
C ALA A 291 5.53 -3.44 22.99
N GLY A 292 4.83 -2.95 24.03
CA GLY A 292 5.37 -1.95 24.96
C GLY A 292 5.46 -0.53 24.35
N THR A 293 4.66 -0.23 23.32
CA THR A 293 4.47 1.13 22.81
C THR A 293 3.40 1.84 23.64
N ASP A 294 3.70 3.05 24.13
CA ASP A 294 2.74 3.86 24.86
C ASP A 294 1.88 4.71 23.90
N THR A 295 2.45 5.14 22.78
CA THR A 295 1.78 6.00 21.79
C THR A 295 2.33 5.77 20.40
N PHE A 296 1.46 5.67 19.42
CA PHE A 296 1.86 5.75 18.01
C PHE A 296 1.94 7.19 17.53
N VAL A 297 2.89 7.47 16.66
CA VAL A 297 2.99 8.76 15.97
C VAL A 297 2.97 8.59 14.46
N ILE A 298 2.29 9.53 13.78
CA ILE A 298 2.29 9.63 12.33
C ILE A 298 2.78 11.04 11.95
N PRO A 299 4.09 11.30 12.08
CA PRO A 299 4.69 12.61 11.88
C PRO A 299 4.99 12.83 10.38
N TYR A 300 3.95 12.87 9.54
CA TYR A 300 4.16 13.08 8.13
C TYR A 300 4.34 14.56 7.79
N LYS A 301 5.23 14.84 6.82
CA LYS A 301 5.32 16.16 6.20
C LYS A 301 4.03 16.46 5.45
N ILE A 302 3.59 17.71 5.45
CA ILE A 302 2.49 18.18 4.60
C ILE A 302 3.09 18.66 3.28
N ASN A 303 2.94 17.88 2.21
CA ASN A 303 3.44 18.19 0.86
C ASN A 303 2.56 17.54 -0.21
N ALA A 304 2.82 17.82 -1.48
CA ALA A 304 2.01 17.31 -2.59
C ALA A 304 1.89 15.77 -2.62
N LEU A 305 2.92 15.05 -2.15
CA LEU A 305 2.88 13.59 -2.04
C LEU A 305 1.95 13.14 -0.92
N THR A 306 2.08 13.77 0.27
CA THR A 306 1.39 13.30 1.48
C THR A 306 -0.05 13.78 1.60
N LEU A 307 -0.44 14.85 0.89
CA LEU A 307 -1.83 15.31 0.84
C LEU A 307 -2.81 14.23 0.31
N GLY A 308 -2.35 13.37 -0.58
CA GLY A 308 -3.13 12.26 -1.13
C GLY A 308 -3.04 10.95 -0.35
N ILE A 309 -2.23 10.89 0.72
CA ILE A 309 -2.02 9.65 1.45
C ILE A 309 -3.14 9.42 2.47
N SER A 310 -3.80 8.26 2.36
CA SER A 310 -4.51 7.65 3.47
C SER A 310 -3.55 6.65 4.14
N PRO A 311 -3.00 6.96 5.33
CA PRO A 311 -2.00 6.10 5.96
C PRO A 311 -2.61 4.74 6.31
N ALA A 312 -2.24 3.68 5.57
CA ALA A 312 -2.83 2.35 5.75
C ALA A 312 -2.72 1.85 7.20
N LYS A 313 -1.63 2.22 7.90
CA LYS A 313 -1.40 1.87 9.31
C LYS A 313 -2.40 2.48 10.29
N ILE A 314 -3.21 3.48 9.90
CA ILE A 314 -4.11 4.13 10.84
C ILE A 314 -5.08 3.14 11.47
N TYR A 315 -5.67 2.25 10.68
CA TYR A 315 -6.60 1.25 11.19
C TYR A 315 -5.90 0.16 12.01
N GLU A 316 -4.64 -0.15 11.68
CA GLU A 316 -3.80 -1.06 12.48
C GLU A 316 -3.49 -0.45 13.85
N CYS A 317 -3.11 0.85 13.90
CA CYS A 317 -2.94 1.57 15.16
C CYS A 317 -4.24 1.64 15.96
N LEU A 318 -5.38 1.95 15.32
CA LEU A 318 -6.70 1.99 15.97
C LEU A 318 -7.08 0.63 16.57
N ALA A 319 -6.75 -0.48 15.90
CA ALA A 319 -7.04 -1.84 16.38
C ALA A 319 -6.34 -2.17 17.70
N THR A 320 -5.22 -1.54 18.01
CA THR A 320 -4.51 -1.74 19.28
C THR A 320 -5.15 -1.02 20.46
N GLY A 321 -6.01 -0.02 20.22
CA GLY A 321 -6.54 0.88 21.24
C GLY A 321 -5.52 1.89 21.77
N ILE A 322 -4.23 1.77 21.44
CA ILE A 322 -3.15 2.69 21.86
C ILE A 322 -3.39 4.09 21.28
N PRO A 323 -3.13 5.18 22.03
CA PRO A 323 -3.25 6.56 21.52
C PRO A 323 -2.42 6.80 20.28
N ILE A 324 -2.91 7.69 19.41
CA ILE A 324 -2.25 8.06 18.16
C ILE A 324 -2.12 9.58 18.09
N VAL A 325 -0.91 10.09 17.88
CA VAL A 325 -0.66 11.52 17.61
C VAL A 325 -0.16 11.67 16.18
N ALA A 326 -0.78 12.53 15.41
CA ALA A 326 -0.51 12.64 13.99
C ALA A 326 -0.48 14.08 13.49
N THR A 327 0.28 14.33 12.41
CA THR A 327 0.20 15.57 11.64
C THR A 327 -1.19 15.71 11.01
N PRO A 328 -1.80 16.90 10.93
CA PRO A 328 -3.16 17.10 10.46
C PRO A 328 -3.28 17.00 8.93
N LEU A 329 -2.92 15.85 8.37
CA LEU A 329 -3.21 15.53 6.97
C LEU A 329 -4.73 15.52 6.72
N PRO A 330 -5.21 15.88 5.52
CA PRO A 330 -6.64 15.87 5.20
C PRO A 330 -7.35 14.57 5.60
N GLU A 331 -6.76 13.42 5.27
CA GLU A 331 -7.33 12.11 5.63
C GLU A 331 -7.35 11.84 7.13
N LEU A 332 -6.36 12.31 7.89
CA LEU A 332 -6.28 12.09 9.32
C LEU A 332 -7.26 12.98 10.11
N ARG A 333 -7.73 14.09 9.51
CA ARG A 333 -8.81 14.91 10.09
C ARG A 333 -10.14 14.17 10.18
N HIS A 334 -10.38 13.18 9.30
CA HIS A 334 -11.58 12.33 9.37
C HIS A 334 -11.59 11.40 10.61
N PHE A 335 -10.44 11.22 11.27
CA PHE A 335 -10.30 10.46 12.51
C PHE A 335 -10.31 11.36 13.76
N GLU A 336 -10.70 12.63 13.64
CA GLU A 336 -10.84 13.52 14.78
C GLU A 336 -11.78 12.90 15.83
N GLY A 337 -11.37 12.90 17.09
CA GLY A 337 -12.04 12.12 18.15
C GLY A 337 -11.39 10.76 18.44
N HIS A 338 -10.71 10.15 17.48
CA HIS A 338 -9.97 8.88 17.63
C HIS A 338 -8.44 9.09 17.63
N VAL A 339 -7.97 10.16 16.98
CA VAL A 339 -6.57 10.52 16.81
C VAL A 339 -6.36 11.93 17.32
N TYR A 340 -5.24 12.20 17.95
CA TYR A 340 -4.82 13.53 18.35
C TYR A 340 -4.02 14.17 17.21
N LEU A 341 -4.37 15.40 16.83
CA LEU A 341 -3.69 16.11 15.75
C LEU A 341 -2.74 17.16 16.32
N ALA A 342 -1.50 17.18 15.82
CA ALA A 342 -0.46 18.11 16.27
C ALA A 342 0.47 18.52 15.12
N GLU A 343 1.08 19.69 15.24
CA GLU A 343 2.07 20.23 14.31
C GLU A 343 3.40 20.45 15.03
N GLY A 344 4.49 20.06 14.37
CA GLY A 344 5.84 20.24 14.88
C GLY A 344 6.14 19.44 16.15
N ALA A 345 7.40 19.41 16.56
CA ALA A 345 7.85 18.65 17.73
C ALA A 345 7.23 19.15 19.05
N GLU A 346 7.00 20.46 19.15
CA GLU A 346 6.41 21.07 20.35
C GLU A 346 4.95 20.64 20.55
N GLY A 347 4.11 20.74 19.49
CA GLY A 347 2.71 20.34 19.56
C GLY A 347 2.55 18.83 19.84
N PHE A 348 3.41 17.99 19.24
CA PHE A 348 3.44 16.56 19.57
C PHE A 348 3.80 16.34 21.04
N ALA A 349 4.85 16.98 21.54
CA ALA A 349 5.28 16.83 22.94
C ALA A 349 4.23 17.31 23.93
N GLU A 350 3.52 18.41 23.64
CA GLU A 350 2.41 18.91 24.46
C GLU A 350 1.31 17.86 24.59
N ILE A 351 0.85 17.29 23.47
CA ILE A 351 -0.18 16.24 23.48
C ILE A 351 0.31 15.01 24.24
N LEU A 352 1.53 14.52 23.95
CA LEU A 352 2.12 13.35 24.63
C LEU A 352 2.19 13.57 26.15
N GLY A 353 2.55 14.78 26.59
CA GLY A 353 2.57 15.13 28.01
C GLY A 353 1.19 15.15 28.66
N ARG A 354 0.13 15.40 27.88
CA ARG A 354 -1.26 15.47 28.37
C ARG A 354 -2.01 14.14 28.29
N LEU A 355 -1.54 13.17 27.49
CA LEU A 355 -2.24 11.89 27.27
C LEU A 355 -2.73 11.21 28.55
N PRO A 356 -1.96 11.16 29.68
CA PRO A 356 -2.42 10.53 30.91
C PRO A 356 -3.71 11.11 31.50
N TRP A 357 -4.05 12.35 31.12
CA TRP A 357 -5.26 13.05 31.62
C TRP A 357 -6.39 13.18 30.59
N ILE A 358 -6.06 13.12 29.28
CA ILE A 358 -7.05 13.30 28.22
C ILE A 358 -7.46 11.99 27.54
N GLU A 359 -6.69 10.92 27.76
CA GLU A 359 -7.02 9.59 27.26
C GLU A 359 -8.05 8.93 28.17
N THR A 360 -9.11 8.36 27.60
CA THR A 360 -10.19 7.74 28.35
C THR A 360 -10.50 6.34 27.80
N GLY A 361 -11.03 5.45 28.66
CA GLY A 361 -11.49 4.14 28.22
C GLY A 361 -12.57 4.20 27.12
N GLU A 362 -13.31 5.27 27.01
CA GLU A 362 -14.27 5.49 25.92
C GLU A 362 -13.55 5.71 24.59
N ARG A 363 -12.50 6.54 24.57
CA ARG A 363 -11.66 6.76 23.38
C ARG A 363 -10.95 5.49 22.92
N VAL A 364 -10.45 4.69 23.87
CA VAL A 364 -9.85 3.37 23.57
C VAL A 364 -10.87 2.48 22.88
N ARG A 365 -12.07 2.32 23.45
CA ARG A 365 -13.14 1.50 22.86
C ARG A 365 -13.58 2.01 21.49
N ALA A 366 -13.72 3.33 21.32
CA ALA A 366 -14.10 3.93 20.04
C ALA A 366 -13.08 3.65 18.94
N ARG A 367 -11.76 3.71 19.24
CA ARG A 367 -10.71 3.32 18.29
C ARG A 367 -10.81 1.86 17.86
N ILE A 368 -10.95 0.98 18.84
CA ILE A 368 -11.06 -0.48 18.60
C ILE A 368 -12.28 -0.80 17.73
N GLU A 369 -13.41 -0.21 18.03
CA GLU A 369 -14.65 -0.44 17.26
C GLU A 369 -14.53 0.06 15.82
N LEU A 370 -13.98 1.27 15.63
CA LEU A 370 -13.74 1.82 14.30
C LEU A 370 -12.82 0.92 13.47
N ALA A 371 -11.78 0.34 14.08
CA ALA A 371 -10.89 -0.60 13.39
C ALA A 371 -11.60 -1.90 13.01
N ARG A 372 -12.45 -2.42 13.90
CA ARG A 372 -13.23 -3.64 13.66
C ARG A 372 -14.18 -3.50 12.48
N GLU A 373 -14.89 -2.36 12.39
CA GLU A 373 -15.83 -2.05 11.30
C GLU A 373 -15.13 -1.86 9.94
N ASN A 374 -13.83 -1.59 9.94
CA ASN A 374 -13.06 -1.30 8.75
C ASN A 374 -11.98 -2.36 8.47
N SER A 375 -12.40 -3.64 8.37
CA SER A 375 -11.50 -4.74 8.02
C SER A 375 -11.15 -4.77 6.53
N TRP A 376 -10.04 -5.45 6.19
CA TRP A 376 -9.69 -5.70 4.79
C TRP A 376 -10.71 -6.55 4.06
N GLU A 377 -11.37 -7.48 4.77
CA GLU A 377 -12.45 -8.31 4.25
C GLU A 377 -13.65 -7.46 3.81
N ALA A 378 -14.06 -6.49 4.64
CA ALA A 378 -15.15 -5.57 4.29
C ALA A 378 -14.79 -4.70 3.07
N ARG A 379 -13.54 -4.20 3.01
CA ARG A 379 -13.05 -3.45 1.84
C ARG A 379 -13.02 -4.29 0.57
N PHE A 380 -12.55 -5.52 0.66
CA PHE A 380 -12.53 -6.47 -0.45
C PHE A 380 -13.95 -6.77 -0.96
N GLN A 381 -14.89 -7.06 -0.07
CA GLN A 381 -16.28 -7.35 -0.44
C GLN A 381 -16.91 -6.17 -1.21
N ALA A 382 -16.65 -4.93 -0.78
CA ALA A 382 -17.12 -3.75 -1.48
C ALA A 382 -16.54 -3.65 -2.91
N ILE A 383 -15.22 -3.86 -3.08
CA ILE A 383 -14.55 -3.86 -4.38
C ILE A 383 -15.07 -5.01 -5.27
N GLU A 384 -15.15 -6.22 -4.72
CA GLU A 384 -15.64 -7.40 -5.45
C GLU A 384 -17.07 -7.18 -5.95
N LYS A 385 -17.93 -6.58 -5.14
CA LYS A 385 -19.32 -6.25 -5.50
C LYS A 385 -19.36 -5.31 -6.70
N GLU A 386 -18.55 -4.24 -6.70
CA GLU A 386 -18.50 -3.31 -7.84
C GLU A 386 -17.93 -3.98 -9.11
N ILE A 387 -16.91 -4.81 -8.98
CA ILE A 387 -16.38 -5.59 -10.11
C ILE A 387 -17.46 -6.51 -10.68
N ARG A 388 -18.17 -7.29 -9.85
CA ARG A 388 -19.21 -8.22 -10.29
C ARG A 388 -20.39 -7.54 -10.95
N ARG A 389 -20.74 -6.32 -10.51
CA ARG A 389 -21.83 -5.53 -11.07
C ARG A 389 -21.53 -5.04 -12.49
N ASN A 390 -20.26 -4.91 -12.85
CA ASN A 390 -19.77 -4.37 -14.11
C ASN A 390 -19.20 -5.46 -15.06
N LEU A 391 -19.24 -6.74 -14.68
CA LEU A 391 -18.87 -7.87 -15.52
C LEU A 391 -20.05 -8.38 -16.36
#